data_4503ef8e2fec98b36d03ce1cc7cdedf4
#
_entry.id   4503ef8e2fec98b36d03ce1cc7cdedf4
#
_cell.length_a   1.000
_cell.length_b   1.000
_cell.length_c   1.000
_cell.angle_alpha   90.00
_cell.angle_beta   90.00
_cell.angle_gamma   90.00
#
_symmetry.space_group_name_H-M   'P 1'
#
loop_
_entity.id
_entity.type
_entity.pdbx_description
1 polymer ?
#
loop_
_entity_poly.entity_id
_entity_poly.type
_entity_poly.pdbx_seq_one_letter_code
_entity_poly.pdbx_strand_id
1 'polypeptide(L)'
;MYDSTPTIVVQDSVLADDLCQYIITFTKDAGPKPNLIASNGKNIRDEMRTSNGIGMDFGEDAVIDTIYKSMSEMCHLPISHAEPISIQRYRPGEEYKPHWDAFVHNEDLPKTIRLEECGNRAVTIIGCLNDSDAATVFPHLGLGIQSMQGRVIMFGNLDEDKEPHPLSMHMGTTPREGEKWIFTLWFREKPFMKTEKTLSKKKSEKKSTERHFDPDKHAANVMKKAKEMMKERGAMPI
;
A
#
# COMPACT_ATOMS: atom_id res chain seq x y z
N MET A 1 6.24 -0.94 -31.37
CA MET A 1 5.77 -2.20 -30.78
C MET A 1 6.62 -2.35 -29.54
N TYR A 2 6.07 -2.43 -28.33
CA TYR A 2 6.87 -2.59 -27.12
C TYR A 2 7.40 -4.02 -27.09
N ASP A 3 8.70 -4.20 -26.91
CA ASP A 3 9.37 -5.50 -27.00
C ASP A 3 9.07 -6.44 -25.82
N SER A 4 8.54 -5.92 -24.72
CA SER A 4 8.17 -6.72 -23.54
C SER A 4 6.82 -6.27 -22.95
N THR A 5 6.14 -7.19 -22.28
CA THR A 5 4.95 -6.89 -21.47
C THR A 5 5.40 -6.87 -20.01
N PRO A 6 4.96 -5.89 -19.17
CA PRO A 6 5.31 -5.91 -17.75
C PRO A 6 4.76 -7.20 -17.12
N THR A 7 5.53 -7.82 -16.25
CA THR A 7 5.02 -8.95 -15.48
C THR A 7 3.88 -8.47 -14.60
N ILE A 8 2.67 -9.03 -14.78
CA ILE A 8 1.51 -8.79 -13.92
C ILE A 8 1.11 -10.14 -13.32
N VAL A 9 1.11 -10.23 -12.01
CA VAL A 9 0.70 -11.42 -11.25
C VAL A 9 -0.56 -11.08 -10.46
N VAL A 10 -1.58 -11.92 -10.55
CA VAL A 10 -2.80 -11.82 -9.75
C VAL A 10 -2.95 -13.11 -8.97
N GLN A 11 -3.06 -13.01 -7.66
CA GLN A 11 -3.21 -14.17 -6.79
C GLN A 11 -4.34 -13.93 -5.79
N ASP A 12 -5.28 -14.87 -5.72
CA ASP A 12 -6.41 -14.83 -4.79
C ASP A 12 -6.06 -15.47 -3.45
N SER A 13 -6.78 -15.08 -2.40
CA SER A 13 -6.68 -15.66 -1.06
C SER A 13 -5.27 -15.57 -0.44
N VAL A 14 -4.51 -14.51 -0.78
CA VAL A 14 -3.18 -14.25 -0.21
C VAL A 14 -3.28 -13.64 1.18
N LEU A 15 -4.27 -12.76 1.37
CA LEU A 15 -4.51 -12.08 2.65
C LEU A 15 -5.66 -12.76 3.37
N ALA A 16 -5.46 -13.11 4.62
CA ALA A 16 -6.50 -13.68 5.46
C ALA A 16 -7.61 -12.64 5.77
N ASP A 17 -8.84 -13.09 5.95
CA ASP A 17 -10.00 -12.21 6.17
C ASP A 17 -9.86 -11.35 7.42
N ASP A 18 -9.35 -11.92 8.51
CA ASP A 18 -9.11 -11.22 9.77
C ASP A 18 -8.04 -10.13 9.63
N LEU A 19 -7.00 -10.37 8.84
CA LEU A 19 -5.99 -9.38 8.49
C LEU A 19 -6.61 -8.21 7.71
N CYS A 20 -7.42 -8.51 6.71
CA CYS A 20 -8.12 -7.48 5.92
C CYS A 20 -9.01 -6.61 6.81
N GLN A 21 -9.81 -7.21 7.69
CA GLN A 21 -10.69 -6.50 8.62
C GLN A 21 -9.91 -5.68 9.65
N TYR A 22 -8.79 -6.21 10.15
CA TYR A 22 -7.91 -5.47 11.05
C TYR A 22 -7.43 -4.17 10.39
N ILE A 23 -6.89 -4.24 9.17
CA ILE A 23 -6.34 -3.09 8.44
C ILE A 23 -7.42 -2.03 8.20
N ILE A 24 -8.61 -2.44 7.77
CA ILE A 24 -9.75 -1.54 7.53
C ILE A 24 -10.14 -0.82 8.82
N THR A 25 -10.31 -1.57 9.92
CA THR A 25 -10.72 -1.02 11.21
C THR A 25 -9.66 -0.07 11.76
N PHE A 26 -8.40 -0.50 11.76
CA PHE A 26 -7.27 0.33 12.18
C PHE A 26 -7.22 1.66 11.42
N THR A 27 -7.38 1.60 10.09
CA THR A 27 -7.35 2.81 9.25
C THR A 27 -8.54 3.73 9.50
N LYS A 28 -9.74 3.17 9.72
CA LYS A 28 -10.94 3.95 10.09
C LYS A 28 -10.74 4.70 11.40
N ASP A 29 -10.18 4.02 12.42
CA ASP A 29 -9.93 4.58 13.73
C ASP A 29 -8.84 5.66 13.70
N ALA A 30 -7.83 5.51 12.85
CA ALA A 30 -6.78 6.50 12.64
C ALA A 30 -7.26 7.77 11.91
N GLY A 31 -8.45 7.76 11.30
CA GLY A 31 -9.02 8.88 10.57
C GLY A 31 -8.30 9.16 9.25
N PRO A 32 -8.61 8.40 8.19
CA PRO A 32 -7.91 8.52 6.89
C PRO A 32 -8.03 9.94 6.32
N LYS A 33 -6.91 10.47 5.82
CA LYS A 33 -6.78 11.81 5.23
C LYS A 33 -6.71 11.73 3.71
N PRO A 34 -7.00 12.82 2.97
CA PRO A 34 -6.83 12.87 1.53
C PRO A 34 -5.43 12.46 1.11
N ASN A 35 -5.35 11.53 0.16
CA ASN A 35 -4.07 11.13 -0.44
C ASN A 35 -3.52 12.28 -1.31
N LEU A 36 -2.20 12.35 -1.39
CA LEU A 36 -1.49 13.38 -2.14
C LEU A 36 -0.78 12.76 -3.34
N ILE A 37 -0.55 13.56 -4.37
CA ILE A 37 0.36 13.24 -5.48
C ILE A 37 1.57 14.15 -5.45
N ALA A 38 2.68 13.68 -6.02
CA ALA A 38 3.87 14.50 -6.25
C ALA A 38 3.67 15.36 -7.52
N SER A 39 3.75 16.68 -7.38
CA SER A 39 3.63 17.61 -8.49
C SER A 39 4.42 18.88 -8.20
N ASN A 40 5.17 19.38 -9.19
CA ASN A 40 5.93 20.64 -9.09
C ASN A 40 6.74 20.78 -7.79
N GLY A 41 7.50 19.75 -7.44
CA GLY A 41 8.34 19.73 -6.24
C GLY A 41 7.60 19.63 -4.91
N LYS A 42 6.28 19.42 -4.90
CA LYS A 42 5.43 19.36 -3.70
C LYS A 42 4.50 18.14 -3.73
N ASN A 43 4.05 17.74 -2.55
CA ASN A 43 2.94 16.81 -2.40
C ASN A 43 1.64 17.63 -2.27
N ILE A 44 0.75 17.47 -3.24
CA ILE A 44 -0.51 18.24 -3.30
C ILE A 44 -1.72 17.30 -3.38
N ARG A 45 -2.88 17.80 -2.92
CA ARG A 45 -4.16 17.20 -3.25
C ARG A 45 -4.51 17.56 -4.69
N ASP A 46 -4.89 16.59 -5.48
CA ASP A 46 -5.20 16.78 -6.88
C ASP A 46 -6.39 15.90 -7.29
N GLU A 47 -7.13 16.34 -8.32
CA GLU A 47 -8.25 15.59 -8.90
C GLU A 47 -7.81 14.29 -9.58
N MET A 48 -6.51 14.12 -9.83
CA MET A 48 -5.94 12.85 -10.29
C MET A 48 -6.13 11.73 -9.28
N ARG A 49 -6.12 12.05 -7.96
CA ARG A 49 -6.25 11.08 -6.87
C ARG A 49 -7.15 11.63 -5.78
N THR A 50 -8.39 11.14 -5.75
CA THR A 50 -9.43 11.63 -4.81
C THR A 50 -9.63 10.74 -3.60
N SER A 51 -8.95 9.57 -3.53
CA SER A 51 -9.00 8.64 -2.40
C SER A 51 -8.46 9.24 -1.10
N ASN A 52 -8.85 8.61 0.02
CA ASN A 52 -8.34 8.94 1.35
C ASN A 52 -7.59 7.74 1.94
N GLY A 53 -6.61 7.98 2.81
CA GLY A 53 -5.84 6.88 3.38
C GLY A 53 -4.88 7.31 4.48
N ILE A 54 -4.04 6.36 4.87
CA ILE A 54 -2.91 6.55 5.79
C ILE A 54 -1.67 5.88 5.20
N GLY A 55 -0.49 6.38 5.58
CA GLY A 55 0.79 5.71 5.34
C GLY A 55 1.37 5.21 6.65
N MET A 56 2.03 4.04 6.64
CA MET A 56 2.71 3.47 7.79
C MET A 56 4.07 2.93 7.40
N ASP A 57 5.06 3.16 8.26
CA ASP A 57 6.40 2.60 8.11
C ASP A 57 6.45 1.16 8.69
N PHE A 58 7.37 0.34 8.17
CA PHE A 58 7.72 -0.94 8.80
C PHE A 58 8.18 -0.72 10.25
N GLY A 59 7.69 -1.52 11.19
CA GLY A 59 7.97 -1.42 12.62
C GLY A 59 7.03 -0.50 13.41
N GLU A 60 6.00 0.08 12.76
CA GLU A 60 4.98 0.88 13.46
C GLU A 60 3.83 0.02 14.01
N ASP A 61 3.52 -1.11 13.34
CA ASP A 61 2.48 -2.06 13.76
C ASP A 61 2.88 -3.49 13.37
N ALA A 62 2.85 -4.41 14.34
CA ALA A 62 3.30 -5.78 14.15
C ALA A 62 2.44 -6.58 13.15
N VAL A 63 1.15 -6.26 13.02
CA VAL A 63 0.25 -6.91 12.05
C VAL A 63 0.55 -6.42 10.65
N ILE A 64 0.73 -5.09 10.47
CA ILE A 64 1.14 -4.49 9.21
C ILE A 64 2.53 -5.00 8.78
N ASP A 65 3.44 -5.23 9.73
CA ASP A 65 4.77 -5.80 9.45
C ASP A 65 4.70 -7.20 8.81
N THR A 66 3.64 -7.97 9.05
CA THR A 66 3.44 -9.26 8.38
C THR A 66 3.21 -9.09 6.88
N ILE A 67 2.53 -8.01 6.47
CA ILE A 67 2.32 -7.69 5.05
C ILE A 67 3.66 -7.38 4.40
N TYR A 68 4.48 -6.52 5.00
CA TYR A 68 5.81 -6.21 4.47
C TYR A 68 6.65 -7.47 4.24
N LYS A 69 6.62 -8.42 5.18
CA LYS A 69 7.34 -9.69 5.07
C LYS A 69 6.81 -10.54 3.91
N SER A 70 5.50 -10.80 3.88
CA SER A 70 4.88 -11.61 2.82
C SER A 70 5.08 -11.00 1.44
N MET A 71 4.95 -9.66 1.30
CA MET A 71 5.10 -8.99 0.02
C MET A 71 6.56 -8.94 -0.44
N SER A 72 7.50 -8.80 0.49
CA SER A 72 8.95 -8.92 0.23
C SER A 72 9.32 -10.30 -0.30
N GLU A 73 8.77 -11.36 0.28
CA GLU A 73 8.95 -12.73 -0.19
C GLU A 73 8.34 -12.91 -1.59
N MET A 74 7.13 -12.38 -1.83
CA MET A 74 6.43 -12.49 -3.11
C MET A 74 7.19 -11.83 -4.26
N CYS A 75 7.73 -10.63 -4.06
CA CYS A 75 8.46 -9.90 -5.10
C CYS A 75 9.97 -10.18 -5.13
N HIS A 76 10.49 -10.99 -4.21
CA HIS A 76 11.92 -11.30 -4.05
C HIS A 76 12.80 -10.06 -3.84
N LEU A 77 12.26 -8.99 -3.25
CA LEU A 77 12.99 -7.78 -2.91
C LEU A 77 13.06 -7.60 -1.39
N PRO A 78 14.21 -7.15 -0.84
CA PRO A 78 14.34 -6.95 0.60
C PRO A 78 13.33 -5.92 1.14
N ILE A 79 12.84 -6.13 2.37
CA ILE A 79 11.93 -5.17 3.06
C ILE A 79 12.53 -3.76 3.08
N SER A 80 13.86 -3.64 3.18
CA SER A 80 14.55 -2.35 3.16
C SER A 80 14.30 -1.51 1.89
N HIS A 81 13.87 -2.14 0.80
CA HIS A 81 13.51 -1.47 -0.45
C HIS A 81 12.07 -0.93 -0.45
N ALA A 82 11.25 -1.33 0.50
CA ALA A 82 9.86 -0.92 0.57
C ALA A 82 9.69 0.54 1.01
N GLU A 83 8.79 1.26 0.36
CA GLU A 83 8.26 2.54 0.84
C GLU A 83 7.25 2.30 1.99
N PRO A 84 6.82 3.34 2.72
CA PRO A 84 5.70 3.21 3.65
C PRO A 84 4.47 2.64 2.95
N ILE A 85 3.85 1.60 3.54
CA ILE A 85 2.61 1.05 3.01
C ILE A 85 1.53 2.14 2.99
N SER A 86 0.83 2.26 1.88
CA SER A 86 -0.28 3.21 1.73
C SER A 86 -1.60 2.46 1.77
N ILE A 87 -2.38 2.62 2.83
CA ILE A 87 -3.72 2.03 2.96
C ILE A 87 -4.73 3.07 2.48
N GLN A 88 -5.63 2.69 1.57
CA GLN A 88 -6.45 3.61 0.80
C GLN A 88 -7.91 3.17 0.80
N ARG A 89 -8.79 4.15 0.90
CA ARG A 89 -10.24 3.98 0.75
C ARG A 89 -10.74 4.82 -0.42
N TYR A 90 -11.61 4.22 -1.21
CA TYR A 90 -12.38 4.87 -2.28
C TYR A 90 -13.86 4.72 -2.00
N ARG A 91 -14.61 5.82 -2.12
CA ARG A 91 -16.08 5.88 -2.07
C ARG A 91 -16.63 6.14 -3.48
N PRO A 92 -17.94 6.01 -3.68
CA PRO A 92 -18.57 6.43 -4.93
C PRO A 92 -18.14 7.85 -5.33
N GLY A 93 -17.64 7.99 -6.57
CA GLY A 93 -17.07 9.22 -7.08
C GLY A 93 -15.59 9.45 -6.76
N GLU A 94 -14.96 8.64 -5.91
CA GLU A 94 -13.52 8.71 -5.68
C GLU A 94 -12.78 7.72 -6.60
N GLU A 95 -11.71 8.19 -7.23
CA GLU A 95 -10.89 7.41 -8.18
C GLU A 95 -9.41 7.77 -8.10
N TYR A 96 -8.58 6.98 -8.76
CA TYR A 96 -7.24 7.37 -9.13
C TYR A 96 -7.09 7.23 -10.64
N LYS A 97 -7.00 8.35 -11.35
CA LYS A 97 -6.94 8.43 -12.80
C LYS A 97 -5.73 7.68 -13.36
N PRO A 98 -5.67 7.42 -14.68
CA PRO A 98 -4.54 6.73 -15.28
C PRO A 98 -3.20 7.38 -14.95
N HIS A 99 -2.26 6.59 -14.39
CA HIS A 99 -0.94 7.04 -13.95
C HIS A 99 0.06 5.90 -14.00
N TRP A 100 1.35 6.27 -13.92
CA TRP A 100 2.45 5.35 -13.62
C TRP A 100 2.83 5.49 -12.15
N ASP A 101 3.18 4.39 -11.51
CA ASP A 101 3.76 4.42 -10.17
C ASP A 101 5.25 4.78 -10.21
N ALA A 102 5.96 4.39 -11.29
CA ALA A 102 7.32 4.82 -11.53
C ALA A 102 7.38 6.33 -11.84
N PHE A 103 8.40 6.99 -11.30
CA PHE A 103 8.63 8.40 -11.52
C PHE A 103 9.28 8.63 -12.89
N VAL A 104 8.72 9.57 -13.65
CA VAL A 104 9.40 10.08 -14.84
C VAL A 104 10.56 10.97 -14.40
N HIS A 105 11.73 10.77 -15.00
CA HIS A 105 12.91 11.58 -14.69
C HIS A 105 12.65 13.04 -15.12
N ASN A 106 12.34 13.89 -14.16
CA ASN A 106 12.26 15.32 -14.35
C ASN A 106 12.82 16.06 -13.13
N GLU A 107 13.25 17.31 -13.32
CA GLU A 107 13.86 18.13 -12.28
C GLU A 107 12.86 18.60 -11.21
N ASP A 108 11.55 18.45 -11.45
CA ASP A 108 10.48 18.97 -10.59
C ASP A 108 9.97 17.96 -9.54
N LEU A 109 10.64 16.82 -9.36
CA LEU A 109 10.26 15.85 -8.33
C LEU A 109 10.60 16.35 -6.92
N PRO A 110 9.68 16.19 -5.95
CA PRO A 110 9.99 16.50 -4.55
C PRO A 110 11.21 15.74 -4.05
N LYS A 111 12.12 16.40 -3.32
CA LYS A 111 13.30 15.76 -2.71
C LYS A 111 12.94 14.57 -1.80
N THR A 112 11.72 14.54 -1.27
CA THR A 112 11.20 13.42 -0.48
C THR A 112 11.13 12.11 -1.25
N ILE A 113 11.08 12.17 -2.60
CA ILE A 113 11.09 11.00 -3.48
C ILE A 113 12.43 10.28 -3.47
N ARG A 114 13.54 10.99 -3.27
CA ARG A 114 14.90 10.42 -3.14
C ARG A 114 15.28 9.52 -4.32
N LEU A 115 14.91 9.93 -5.55
CA LEU A 115 15.11 9.14 -6.76
C LEU A 115 16.59 8.73 -6.98
N GLU A 116 17.52 9.65 -6.79
CA GLU A 116 18.95 9.39 -6.93
C GLU A 116 19.47 8.38 -5.89
N GLU A 117 18.99 8.48 -4.64
CA GLU A 117 19.44 7.61 -3.54
C GLU A 117 18.83 6.22 -3.61
N CYS A 118 17.53 6.14 -3.86
CA CYS A 118 16.74 4.91 -3.72
C CYS A 118 16.38 4.26 -5.06
N GLY A 119 16.70 4.90 -6.18
CA GLY A 119 16.26 4.48 -7.50
C GLY A 119 14.76 4.68 -7.68
N ASN A 120 14.20 4.20 -8.77
CA ASN A 120 12.78 4.29 -9.09
C ASN A 120 11.96 3.20 -8.38
N ARG A 121 10.64 3.25 -8.45
CA ARG A 121 9.73 2.18 -8.01
C ARG A 121 9.79 1.04 -9.01
N ALA A 122 10.42 -0.07 -8.62
CA ALA A 122 10.60 -1.23 -9.50
C ALA A 122 9.34 -2.10 -9.55
N VAL A 123 8.71 -2.32 -8.40
CA VAL A 123 7.54 -3.20 -8.25
C VAL A 123 6.45 -2.49 -7.44
N THR A 124 5.20 -2.64 -7.90
CA THR A 124 3.99 -2.28 -7.15
C THR A 124 3.26 -3.53 -6.73
N ILE A 125 2.81 -3.56 -5.49
CA ILE A 125 1.91 -4.58 -4.96
C ILE A 125 0.66 -3.90 -4.39
N ILE A 126 -0.51 -4.32 -4.88
CA ILE A 126 -1.81 -3.86 -4.41
C ILE A 126 -2.51 -5.04 -3.74
N GLY A 127 -2.89 -4.88 -2.46
CA GLY A 127 -3.71 -5.86 -1.76
C GLY A 127 -5.14 -5.37 -1.61
N CYS A 128 -6.11 -6.18 -2.06
CA CYS A 128 -7.53 -5.89 -1.94
C CYS A 128 -8.03 -6.33 -0.56
N LEU A 129 -8.55 -5.39 0.23
CA LEU A 129 -8.96 -5.63 1.62
C LEU A 129 -10.44 -5.96 1.77
N ASN A 130 -11.23 -5.75 0.71
CA ASN A 130 -12.64 -6.13 0.65
C ASN A 130 -13.09 -6.37 -0.78
N ASP A 131 -14.23 -7.03 -0.93
CA ASP A 131 -14.92 -7.12 -2.20
C ASP A 131 -15.49 -5.75 -2.59
N SER A 132 -15.36 -5.42 -3.87
CA SER A 132 -15.95 -4.20 -4.46
C SER A 132 -16.18 -4.42 -5.95
N ASP A 133 -17.15 -3.73 -6.51
CA ASP A 133 -17.40 -3.69 -7.95
C ASP A 133 -16.38 -2.82 -8.71
N ALA A 134 -15.53 -2.09 -7.96
CA ALA A 134 -14.43 -1.33 -8.53
C ALA A 134 -13.21 -2.22 -8.83
N ALA A 135 -12.35 -1.75 -9.73
CA ALA A 135 -11.21 -2.49 -10.24
C ALA A 135 -9.91 -1.70 -10.22
N THR A 136 -8.80 -2.40 -10.40
CA THR A 136 -7.54 -1.85 -10.92
C THR A 136 -7.50 -2.17 -12.41
N VAL A 137 -7.38 -1.15 -13.26
CA VAL A 137 -7.45 -1.28 -14.71
C VAL A 137 -6.13 -0.85 -15.34
N PHE A 138 -5.62 -1.66 -16.27
CA PHE A 138 -4.48 -1.37 -17.12
C PHE A 138 -5.01 -1.04 -18.52
N PRO A 139 -5.26 0.25 -18.85
CA PRO A 139 -6.00 0.62 -20.05
C PRO A 139 -5.27 0.23 -21.33
N HIS A 140 -3.94 0.29 -21.37
CA HIS A 140 -3.13 -0.08 -22.54
C HIS A 140 -3.13 -1.59 -22.80
N LEU A 141 -3.49 -2.40 -21.82
CA LEU A 141 -3.62 -3.86 -21.94
C LEU A 141 -5.07 -4.32 -22.11
N GLY A 142 -6.05 -3.42 -21.95
CA GLY A 142 -7.47 -3.79 -21.89
C GLY A 142 -7.80 -4.72 -20.72
N LEU A 143 -6.98 -4.69 -19.65
CA LEU A 143 -7.07 -5.59 -18.51
C LEU A 143 -7.71 -4.87 -17.32
N GLY A 144 -8.82 -5.40 -16.80
CA GLY A 144 -9.45 -4.97 -15.56
C GLY A 144 -9.43 -6.09 -14.51
N ILE A 145 -8.93 -5.78 -13.31
CA ILE A 145 -8.83 -6.72 -12.19
C ILE A 145 -9.73 -6.21 -11.07
N GLN A 146 -10.85 -6.88 -10.85
CA GLN A 146 -11.83 -6.52 -9.82
C GLN A 146 -11.25 -6.69 -8.42
N SER A 147 -11.62 -5.80 -7.49
CA SER A 147 -11.28 -5.91 -6.08
C SER A 147 -12.03 -7.06 -5.45
N MET A 148 -11.30 -8.10 -5.03
CA MET A 148 -11.80 -9.24 -4.25
C MET A 148 -10.99 -9.33 -2.96
N GLN A 149 -11.66 -9.52 -1.83
CA GLN A 149 -10.99 -9.64 -0.54
C GLN A 149 -9.91 -10.72 -0.56
N GLY A 150 -8.73 -10.38 -0.05
CA GLY A 150 -7.59 -11.28 -0.03
C GLY A 150 -6.76 -11.38 -1.32
N ARG A 151 -7.24 -10.77 -2.42
CA ARG A 151 -6.52 -10.72 -3.70
C ARG A 151 -5.32 -9.79 -3.63
N VAL A 152 -4.21 -10.23 -4.21
CA VAL A 152 -3.02 -9.42 -4.41
C VAL A 152 -2.72 -9.29 -5.90
N ILE A 153 -2.40 -8.08 -6.32
CA ILE A 153 -1.97 -7.73 -7.68
C ILE A 153 -0.54 -7.20 -7.59
N MET A 154 0.40 -7.85 -8.24
CA MET A 154 1.80 -7.41 -8.31
C MET A 154 2.18 -7.13 -9.76
N PHE A 155 2.89 -6.03 -10.01
CA PHE A 155 3.37 -5.71 -11.35
C PHE A 155 4.68 -4.94 -11.35
N GLY A 156 5.47 -5.15 -12.42
CA GLY A 156 6.67 -4.39 -12.70
C GLY A 156 6.34 -3.01 -13.25
N ASN A 157 7.07 -1.99 -12.82
CA ASN A 157 6.86 -0.60 -13.22
C ASN A 157 7.84 -0.10 -14.27
N LEU A 158 8.98 -0.77 -14.43
CA LEU A 158 10.09 -0.29 -15.26
C LEU A 158 10.30 -1.19 -16.45
N ASP A 159 10.74 -0.60 -17.56
CA ASP A 159 11.24 -1.30 -18.74
C ASP A 159 12.74 -1.63 -18.59
N GLU A 160 13.36 -2.13 -19.66
CA GLU A 160 14.77 -2.52 -19.71
C GLU A 160 15.72 -1.33 -19.51
N ASP A 161 15.28 -0.12 -19.90
CA ASP A 161 16.02 1.13 -19.74
C ASP A 161 15.80 1.79 -18.37
N LYS A 162 15.01 1.14 -17.50
CA LYS A 162 14.61 1.62 -16.17
C LYS A 162 13.72 2.87 -16.18
N GLU A 163 13.10 3.12 -17.30
CA GLU A 163 12.06 4.12 -17.44
C GLU A 163 10.66 3.54 -17.13
N PRO A 164 9.65 4.37 -16.86
CA PRO A 164 8.29 3.88 -16.63
C PRO A 164 7.79 3.04 -17.81
N HIS A 165 7.52 1.76 -17.56
CA HIS A 165 7.04 0.86 -18.61
C HIS A 165 5.66 1.33 -19.11
N PRO A 166 5.49 1.65 -20.41
CA PRO A 166 4.25 2.24 -20.90
C PRO A 166 2.99 1.41 -20.60
N LEU A 167 3.10 0.08 -20.63
CA LEU A 167 1.99 -0.84 -20.37
C LEU A 167 1.71 -1.04 -18.87
N SER A 168 2.55 -0.50 -17.96
CA SER A 168 2.29 -0.49 -16.53
C SER A 168 1.35 0.65 -16.08
N MET A 169 0.97 1.55 -17.00
CA MET A 169 -0.04 2.55 -16.73
C MET A 169 -1.32 1.89 -16.23
N HIS A 170 -1.81 2.35 -15.09
CA HIS A 170 -3.00 1.79 -14.47
C HIS A 170 -3.86 2.86 -13.80
N MET A 171 -5.09 2.49 -13.43
CA MET A 171 -6.03 3.35 -12.73
C MET A 171 -6.82 2.57 -11.69
N GLY A 172 -7.27 3.26 -10.64
CA GLY A 172 -8.24 2.74 -9.69
C GLY A 172 -9.61 3.29 -9.97
N THR A 173 -10.57 2.44 -10.39
CA THR A 173 -11.93 2.88 -10.68
C THR A 173 -12.72 3.17 -9.41
N THR A 174 -13.75 4.01 -9.53
CA THR A 174 -14.70 4.31 -8.46
C THR A 174 -15.64 3.13 -8.21
N PRO A 175 -15.95 2.78 -6.96
CA PRO A 175 -17.06 1.88 -6.67
C PRO A 175 -18.41 2.58 -6.98
N ARG A 176 -19.41 1.82 -7.44
CA ARG A 176 -20.78 2.34 -7.63
C ARG A 176 -21.52 2.48 -6.32
N GLU A 177 -21.25 1.56 -5.40
CA GLU A 177 -21.81 1.56 -4.05
C GLU A 177 -20.79 1.03 -3.03
N GLY A 178 -20.96 1.35 -1.76
CA GLY A 178 -20.06 0.93 -0.69
C GLY A 178 -18.71 1.62 -0.74
N GLU A 179 -17.67 0.90 -0.37
CA GLU A 179 -16.29 1.38 -0.32
C GLU A 179 -15.35 0.32 -0.95
N LYS A 180 -14.31 0.77 -1.65
CA LYS A 180 -13.16 -0.07 -2.01
C LYS A 180 -12.01 0.24 -1.07
N TRP A 181 -11.48 -0.78 -0.42
CA TRP A 181 -10.32 -0.69 0.45
C TRP A 181 -9.17 -1.50 -0.12
N ILE A 182 -8.02 -0.88 -0.25
CA ILE A 182 -6.78 -1.52 -0.69
C ILE A 182 -5.60 -1.03 0.15
N PHE A 183 -4.52 -1.78 0.12
CA PHE A 183 -3.20 -1.18 0.36
C PHE A 183 -2.39 -1.19 -0.94
N THR A 184 -1.43 -0.26 -1.02
CA THR A 184 -0.37 -0.25 -2.04
C THR A 184 0.98 -0.24 -1.34
N LEU A 185 1.85 -1.13 -1.76
CA LEU A 185 3.23 -1.21 -1.28
C LEU A 185 4.17 -1.14 -2.49
N TRP A 186 5.07 -0.17 -2.49
CA TRP A 186 6.04 0.02 -3.55
C TRP A 186 7.42 -0.45 -3.09
N PHE A 187 8.09 -1.21 -3.95
CA PHE A 187 9.48 -1.59 -3.76
C PHE A 187 10.36 -0.81 -4.74
N ARG A 188 11.40 -0.19 -4.19
CA ARG A 188 12.38 0.62 -4.92
C ARG A 188 13.51 -0.28 -5.46
N GLU A 189 14.26 0.23 -6.47
CA GLU A 189 15.45 -0.45 -6.99
C GLU A 189 16.56 -0.60 -5.94
N LYS A 190 16.66 0.35 -5.00
CA LYS A 190 17.67 0.40 -3.93
C LYS A 190 16.97 0.58 -2.57
N PRO A 191 17.67 0.35 -1.45
CA PRO A 191 17.10 0.53 -0.12
C PRO A 191 16.49 1.92 0.09
N PHE A 192 15.21 1.95 0.45
CA PHE A 192 14.45 3.15 0.79
C PHE A 192 14.45 3.41 2.29
N MET A 193 14.30 2.36 3.10
CA MET A 193 14.34 2.47 4.56
C MET A 193 15.75 2.84 5.02
N LYS A 194 15.84 3.82 5.90
CA LYS A 194 17.11 4.18 6.52
C LYS A 194 17.52 3.08 7.51
N THR A 195 18.77 2.68 7.49
CA THR A 195 19.34 1.67 8.40
C THR A 195 19.05 2.00 9.88
N GLU A 196 19.02 0.98 10.76
CA GLU A 196 18.65 1.03 12.19
C GLU A 196 19.19 2.22 13.01
N LYS A 197 20.37 2.78 12.62
CA LYS A 197 20.92 4.01 13.23
C LYS A 197 20.01 5.23 13.13
N THR A 198 19.10 5.28 12.15
CA THR A 198 18.17 6.40 11.95
C THR A 198 16.83 6.15 12.65
N LEU A 199 16.44 4.89 12.81
CA LEU A 199 15.24 4.48 13.55
C LEU A 199 15.41 4.71 15.06
N SER A 200 16.62 4.51 15.61
CA SER A 200 16.92 4.77 17.02
C SER A 200 16.84 6.27 17.37
N LYS A 201 17.24 7.18 16.46
CA LYS A 201 17.08 8.63 16.66
C LYS A 201 15.62 9.08 16.62
N LYS A 202 14.81 8.60 15.69
CA LYS A 202 13.37 8.91 15.63
C LYS A 202 12.60 8.39 16.85
N LYS A 203 12.98 7.21 17.40
CA LYS A 203 12.40 6.69 18.64
C LYS A 203 12.72 7.54 19.86
N SER A 204 13.91 8.14 19.95
CA SER A 204 14.30 9.00 21.06
C SER A 204 13.60 10.39 21.03
N GLU A 205 13.34 10.93 19.83
CA GLU A 205 12.65 12.20 19.66
C GLU A 205 11.11 12.08 19.85
N LYS A 206 10.50 10.95 19.43
CA LYS A 206 9.07 10.68 19.65
C LYS A 206 8.73 10.41 21.14
N LYS A 207 9.67 9.85 21.91
CA LYS A 207 9.45 9.53 23.35
C LYS A 207 9.21 10.75 24.24
N SER A 208 9.49 11.96 23.76
CA SER A 208 9.31 13.20 24.53
C SER A 208 7.92 13.84 24.40
N THR A 209 7.04 13.33 23.51
CA THR A 209 5.74 13.96 23.19
C THR A 209 4.52 13.04 23.28
N GLU A 210 4.67 11.75 23.59
CA GLU A 210 3.56 10.79 23.59
C GLU A 210 3.09 10.40 25.00
N ARG A 211 1.77 10.51 25.21
CA ARG A 211 1.05 9.80 26.29
C ARG A 211 1.25 8.30 26.09
N HIS A 212 1.62 7.61 27.14
CA HIS A 212 1.92 6.18 27.24
C HIS A 212 0.95 5.30 26.42
N PHE A 213 1.35 4.95 25.19
CA PHE A 213 0.77 3.87 24.42
C PHE A 213 1.61 2.62 24.67
N ASP A 214 0.99 1.58 25.24
CA ASP A 214 1.63 0.29 25.52
C ASP A 214 1.22 -0.69 24.39
N PRO A 215 2.12 -0.96 23.41
CA PRO A 215 1.79 -1.79 22.27
C PRO A 215 1.47 -3.24 22.66
N ASP A 216 2.07 -3.77 23.73
CA ASP A 216 1.83 -5.14 24.18
C ASP A 216 0.44 -5.28 24.81
N LYS A 217 -0.03 -4.26 25.55
CA LYS A 217 -1.42 -4.20 26.05
C LYS A 217 -2.42 -4.02 24.91
N HIS A 218 -2.07 -3.29 23.87
CA HIS A 218 -2.97 -3.08 22.73
C HIS A 218 -3.12 -4.37 21.92
N ALA A 219 -2.03 -5.06 21.60
CA ALA A 219 -2.02 -6.36 20.93
C ALA A 219 -2.79 -7.42 21.73
N ALA A 220 -2.61 -7.47 23.06
CA ALA A 220 -3.35 -8.36 23.96
C ALA A 220 -4.86 -8.05 23.97
N ASN A 221 -5.25 -6.78 23.95
CA ASN A 221 -6.66 -6.37 23.91
C ASN A 221 -7.31 -6.67 22.53
N VAL A 222 -6.60 -6.51 21.44
CA VAL A 222 -7.07 -6.86 20.08
C VAL A 222 -7.26 -8.37 19.98
N MET A 223 -6.30 -9.17 20.44
CA MET A 223 -6.43 -10.63 20.47
C MET A 223 -7.56 -11.11 21.42
N LYS A 224 -7.76 -10.43 22.54
CA LYS A 224 -8.87 -10.73 23.46
C LYS A 224 -10.22 -10.43 22.80
N LYS A 225 -10.39 -9.27 22.18
CA LYS A 225 -11.61 -8.93 21.43
C LYS A 225 -11.87 -9.86 20.25
N ALA A 226 -10.84 -10.23 19.49
CA ALA A 226 -10.98 -11.20 18.39
C ALA A 226 -11.47 -12.57 18.91
N LYS A 227 -10.90 -13.06 20.02
CA LYS A 227 -11.36 -14.30 20.67
C LYS A 227 -12.80 -14.21 21.22
N GLU A 228 -13.19 -13.07 21.76
CA GLU A 228 -14.56 -12.82 22.23
C GLU A 228 -15.55 -12.81 21.06
N MET A 229 -15.24 -12.16 19.95
CA MET A 229 -16.05 -12.15 18.72
C MET A 229 -16.16 -13.54 18.07
N MET A 230 -15.09 -14.36 18.10
CA MET A 230 -15.15 -15.76 17.64
C MET A 230 -16.06 -16.61 18.51
N LYS A 231 -16.06 -16.40 19.81
CA LYS A 231 -16.92 -17.11 20.78
C LYS A 231 -18.40 -16.78 20.60
N GLU A 232 -18.71 -15.50 20.33
CA GLU A 232 -20.09 -15.04 20.06
C GLU A 232 -20.65 -15.57 18.72
N ARG A 233 -19.80 -15.89 17.76
CA ARG A 233 -20.19 -16.44 16.44
C ARG A 233 -20.22 -17.97 16.39
N GLY A 234 -20.06 -18.67 17.51
CA GLY A 234 -20.22 -20.12 17.61
C GLY A 234 -19.15 -20.94 16.88
N ALA A 235 -18.01 -20.38 16.54
CA ALA A 235 -16.87 -21.10 15.99
C ALA A 235 -16.09 -21.77 17.13
N MET A 236 -16.16 -23.11 17.21
CA MET A 236 -15.32 -23.88 18.12
C MET A 236 -13.86 -23.84 17.66
N PRO A 237 -12.89 -23.77 18.59
CA PRO A 237 -11.47 -23.90 18.22
C PRO A 237 -11.16 -25.33 17.80
N ILE A 238 -10.45 -25.48 16.70
CA ILE A 238 -9.74 -26.69 16.31
C ILE A 238 -8.43 -26.76 17.09
#